data_0be7f5ff6572fa3c5f807e092d2dcdd8
#
_entry.id   0be7f5ff6572fa3c5f807e092d2dcdd8
#
_cell.length_a   1.000
_cell.length_b   1.000
_cell.length_c   1.000
_cell.angle_alpha   90.00
_cell.angle_beta   90.00
_cell.angle_gamma   90.00
#
_symmetry.space_group_name_H-M   'P 1'
#
loop_
_entity.id
_entity.type
_entity.pdbx_description
1 polymer ?
#
loop_
_entity_poly.entity_id
_entity_poly.type
_entity_poly.pdbx_seq_one_letter_code
_entity_poly.pdbx_strand_id
1 'polypeptide(L)'
;MRAVEANVTLTPSDFKSSVATCYDMTFTGVRKARIYAKLLKPTSVAKGSKRPALLFFHGYSGSSGEWISLLPYAAEGFIVAALDCRGQGGRSEDTGGVVGNTLEGHIVRGLDGNPDDMLMRHIMLDTAQLAGIVLSMEEVDPRRVMACGGSQGGGLTLACAALEPKITRLAPCFPFLCDYQRVWEMDLIKTAYDELVFYFRRFDPRHLREREVFTQLGYVDAQHLAPRIRGEVLMGCGLMDETCPPSTQFAAYNKITSKKDVVIYPDFGHENLSGWNDLAFTFLRSR
;
A
#
# COMPACT_ATOMS: atom_id res chain seq x y z
N MET A 1 -14.40 -9.90 7.87
CA MET A 1 -14.82 -8.48 7.80
C MET A 1 -16.33 -8.43 7.59
N ARG A 2 -17.11 -7.74 8.43
CA ARG A 2 -18.47 -7.40 8.03
C ARG A 2 -18.37 -6.48 6.82
N ALA A 3 -19.10 -6.78 5.74
CA ALA A 3 -19.11 -5.96 4.55
C ALA A 3 -19.57 -4.54 4.91
N VAL A 4 -18.65 -3.59 4.87
CA VAL A 4 -19.00 -2.17 4.94
C VAL A 4 -19.56 -1.81 3.57
N GLU A 5 -20.76 -1.24 3.54
CA GLU A 5 -21.34 -0.74 2.29
C GLU A 5 -20.43 0.37 1.75
N ALA A 6 -19.85 0.14 0.58
CA ALA A 6 -18.77 0.99 0.09
C ALA A 6 -19.22 2.39 -0.33
N ASN A 7 -20.52 2.60 -0.68
CA ASN A 7 -21.08 3.89 -1.09
C ASN A 7 -20.15 4.66 -2.07
N VAL A 8 -19.77 3.99 -3.17
CA VAL A 8 -18.81 4.54 -4.13
C VAL A 8 -19.42 5.70 -4.91
N THR A 9 -18.69 6.83 -4.94
CA THR A 9 -19.03 7.98 -5.77
C THR A 9 -17.89 8.27 -6.74
N LEU A 10 -18.21 8.46 -8.01
CA LEU A 10 -17.27 8.84 -9.07
C LEU A 10 -17.62 10.24 -9.58
N THR A 11 -16.69 11.18 -9.41
CA THR A 11 -16.80 12.55 -9.94
C THR A 11 -15.79 12.71 -11.07
N PRO A 12 -16.18 13.14 -12.28
CA PRO A 12 -15.22 13.43 -13.34
C PRO A 12 -14.15 14.41 -12.86
N SER A 13 -12.88 14.08 -13.08
CA SER A 13 -11.76 14.97 -12.75
C SER A 13 -11.61 16.09 -13.79
N ASP A 14 -11.05 17.23 -13.36
CA ASP A 14 -10.67 18.32 -14.27
C ASP A 14 -9.44 17.95 -15.12
N PHE A 15 -8.64 16.98 -14.69
CA PHE A 15 -7.51 16.48 -15.48
C PHE A 15 -8.03 15.73 -16.72
N LYS A 16 -7.60 16.18 -17.90
CA LYS A 16 -8.04 15.61 -19.20
C LYS A 16 -6.89 14.86 -19.87
N SER A 17 -7.22 13.70 -20.43
CA SER A 17 -6.31 12.87 -21.19
C SER A 17 -7.04 12.21 -22.36
N SER A 18 -6.33 12.00 -23.47
CA SER A 18 -6.85 11.24 -24.62
C SER A 18 -6.86 9.73 -24.39
N VAL A 19 -6.02 9.24 -23.46
CA VAL A 19 -5.85 7.79 -23.22
C VAL A 19 -6.72 7.25 -22.08
N ALA A 20 -7.24 8.12 -21.22
CA ALA A 20 -8.08 7.71 -20.09
C ALA A 20 -9.13 8.76 -19.71
N THR A 21 -10.31 8.30 -19.26
CA THR A 21 -11.24 9.11 -18.48
C THR A 21 -10.85 9.03 -17.01
N CYS A 22 -10.62 10.19 -16.40
CA CYS A 22 -10.13 10.31 -15.02
C CYS A 22 -11.28 10.70 -14.08
N TYR A 23 -11.37 10.03 -12.93
CA TYR A 23 -12.37 10.27 -11.89
C TYR A 23 -11.72 10.45 -10.53
N ASP A 24 -12.22 11.43 -9.79
CA ASP A 24 -12.10 11.48 -8.34
C ASP A 24 -13.10 10.44 -7.77
N MET A 25 -12.58 9.39 -7.17
CA MET A 25 -13.39 8.35 -6.54
C MET A 25 -13.39 8.54 -5.03
N THR A 26 -14.56 8.50 -4.41
CA THR A 26 -14.67 8.41 -2.95
C THR A 26 -15.49 7.19 -2.57
N PHE A 27 -15.16 6.61 -1.41
CA PHE A 27 -15.92 5.50 -0.85
C PHE A 27 -15.90 5.51 0.68
N THR A 28 -16.84 4.80 1.30
CA THR A 28 -16.91 4.64 2.74
C THR A 28 -15.93 3.55 3.16
N GLY A 29 -14.85 3.95 3.82
CA GLY A 29 -13.85 3.05 4.39
C GLY A 29 -14.22 2.52 5.77
N VAL A 30 -13.29 1.80 6.39
CA VAL A 30 -13.42 1.28 7.74
C VAL A 30 -13.77 2.41 8.72
N ARG A 31 -14.67 2.13 9.67
CA ARG A 31 -15.20 3.12 10.63
C ARG A 31 -15.85 4.34 9.99
N LYS A 32 -16.42 4.17 8.80
CA LYS A 32 -17.13 5.22 8.04
C LYS A 32 -16.27 6.41 7.62
N ALA A 33 -14.96 6.26 7.55
CA ALA A 33 -14.08 7.27 7.00
C ALA A 33 -14.35 7.47 5.50
N ARG A 34 -14.29 8.71 5.02
CA ARG A 34 -14.36 9.02 3.59
C ARG A 34 -12.98 8.81 2.98
N ILE A 35 -12.84 7.76 2.20
CA ILE A 35 -11.60 7.41 1.52
C ILE A 35 -11.66 7.90 0.07
N TYR A 36 -10.53 8.46 -0.37
CA TYR A 36 -10.34 8.97 -1.71
C TYR A 36 -9.37 8.08 -2.50
N ALA A 37 -9.65 7.92 -3.77
CA ALA A 37 -8.71 7.33 -4.75
C ALA A 37 -8.86 8.01 -6.10
N LYS A 38 -7.80 8.08 -6.88
CA LYS A 38 -7.87 8.38 -8.30
C LYS A 38 -8.27 7.14 -9.06
N LEU A 39 -9.21 7.27 -9.99
CA LEU A 39 -9.61 6.19 -10.88
C LEU A 39 -9.44 6.61 -12.33
N LEU A 40 -8.63 5.85 -13.09
CA LEU A 40 -8.46 6.02 -14.53
C LEU A 40 -9.11 4.86 -15.25
N LYS A 41 -9.97 5.16 -16.21
CA LYS A 41 -10.57 4.17 -17.12
C LYS A 41 -10.08 4.44 -18.55
N PRO A 42 -9.41 3.46 -19.19
CA PRO A 42 -8.88 3.64 -20.54
C PRO A 42 -9.98 3.96 -21.56
N THR A 43 -9.68 4.85 -22.52
CA THR A 43 -10.62 5.24 -23.59
C THR A 43 -10.59 4.32 -24.80
N SER A 44 -9.45 3.66 -25.07
CA SER A 44 -9.12 2.97 -26.33
C SER A 44 -9.62 1.53 -26.44
N VAL A 45 -10.74 1.15 -25.82
CA VAL A 45 -11.10 -0.27 -25.79
C VAL A 45 -12.56 -0.53 -26.19
N ALA A 46 -12.76 -1.64 -26.91
CA ALA A 46 -14.08 -2.08 -27.38
C ALA A 46 -15.06 -2.22 -26.22
N LYS A 47 -16.28 -1.70 -26.43
CA LYS A 47 -17.38 -1.77 -25.45
C LYS A 47 -17.65 -3.23 -25.08
N GLY A 48 -17.69 -3.53 -23.77
CA GLY A 48 -17.98 -4.89 -23.26
C GLY A 48 -16.75 -5.79 -23.05
N SER A 49 -15.53 -5.38 -23.41
CA SER A 49 -14.32 -6.16 -23.08
C SER A 49 -13.88 -5.93 -21.64
N LYS A 50 -13.54 -7.05 -20.96
CA LYS A 50 -12.97 -6.98 -19.60
C LYS A 50 -11.49 -6.62 -19.63
N ARG A 51 -11.03 -5.88 -18.62
CA ARG A 51 -9.72 -5.25 -18.55
C ARG A 51 -8.92 -5.67 -17.33
N PRO A 52 -7.58 -5.65 -17.43
CA PRO A 52 -6.76 -5.71 -16.24
C PRO A 52 -7.00 -4.47 -15.37
N ALA A 53 -6.76 -4.60 -14.07
CA ALA A 53 -6.76 -3.46 -13.16
C ALA A 53 -5.48 -3.42 -12.33
N LEU A 54 -5.03 -2.21 -12.01
CA LEU A 54 -3.87 -1.95 -11.18
C LEU A 54 -4.28 -1.11 -9.97
N LEU A 55 -3.93 -1.58 -8.78
CA LEU A 55 -4.01 -0.85 -7.54
C LEU A 55 -2.64 -0.24 -7.25
N PHE A 56 -2.58 1.06 -7.02
CA PHE A 56 -1.36 1.78 -6.71
C PHE A 56 -1.41 2.36 -5.31
N PHE A 57 -0.33 2.15 -4.52
CA PHE A 57 -0.19 2.63 -3.16
C PHE A 57 1.06 3.49 -3.01
N HIS A 58 0.90 4.64 -2.36
CA HIS A 58 1.96 5.64 -2.20
C HIS A 58 2.85 5.39 -0.97
N GLY A 59 4.00 6.07 -0.93
CA GLY A 59 4.94 6.06 0.20
C GLY A 59 4.39 6.77 1.44
N TYR A 60 5.14 6.66 2.56
CA TYR A 60 4.77 7.22 3.85
C TYR A 60 4.47 8.74 3.76
N SER A 61 3.43 9.18 4.43
CA SER A 61 2.93 10.57 4.44
C SER A 61 2.53 11.17 3.08
N GLY A 62 2.58 10.38 1.99
CA GLY A 62 2.31 10.82 0.64
C GLY A 62 0.83 10.89 0.27
N SER A 63 0.60 10.83 -1.04
CA SER A 63 -0.72 10.76 -1.68
C SER A 63 -0.64 9.94 -2.95
N SER A 64 -1.75 9.74 -3.64
CA SER A 64 -1.82 9.07 -4.95
C SER A 64 -1.04 9.78 -6.07
N GLY A 65 -0.31 10.84 -5.76
CA GLY A 65 0.58 11.56 -6.66
C GLY A 65 -0.13 12.29 -7.81
N GLU A 66 0.58 12.48 -8.91
CA GLU A 66 0.05 13.16 -10.08
C GLU A 66 -0.66 12.19 -11.04
N TRP A 67 -1.69 12.68 -11.73
CA TRP A 67 -2.41 11.89 -12.73
C TRP A 67 -1.52 11.36 -13.84
N ILE A 68 -0.54 12.17 -14.25
CA ILE A 68 0.35 11.84 -15.37
C ILE A 68 1.18 10.57 -15.11
N SER A 69 1.56 10.32 -13.87
CA SER A 69 2.35 9.13 -13.50
C SER A 69 1.57 7.81 -13.63
N LEU A 70 0.24 7.88 -13.69
CA LEU A 70 -0.65 6.72 -13.81
C LEU A 70 -1.07 6.44 -15.27
N LEU A 71 -0.88 7.42 -16.18
CA LEU A 71 -1.31 7.29 -17.57
C LEU A 71 -0.65 6.15 -18.36
N PRO A 72 0.64 5.81 -18.15
CA PRO A 72 1.26 4.70 -18.89
C PRO A 72 0.50 3.38 -18.75
N TYR A 73 0.03 3.07 -17.57
CA TYR A 73 -0.79 1.86 -17.34
C TYR A 73 -2.16 1.96 -18.01
N ALA A 74 -2.80 3.12 -17.96
CA ALA A 74 -4.09 3.33 -18.63
C ALA A 74 -3.95 3.24 -20.16
N ALA A 75 -2.85 3.73 -20.74
CA ALA A 75 -2.54 3.60 -22.16
C ALA A 75 -2.40 2.14 -22.61
N GLU A 76 -1.92 1.25 -21.73
CA GLU A 76 -1.85 -0.20 -21.93
C GLU A 76 -3.18 -0.92 -21.63
N GLY A 77 -4.24 -0.18 -21.37
CA GLY A 77 -5.60 -0.71 -21.18
C GLY A 77 -5.95 -1.10 -19.76
N PHE A 78 -5.15 -0.76 -18.75
CA PHE A 78 -5.47 -1.01 -17.35
C PHE A 78 -6.49 0.00 -16.82
N ILE A 79 -7.44 -0.47 -16.03
CA ILE A 79 -8.14 0.39 -15.07
C ILE A 79 -7.18 0.60 -13.90
N VAL A 80 -6.88 1.87 -13.57
CA VAL A 80 -5.92 2.19 -12.51
C VAL A 80 -6.64 2.85 -11.35
N ALA A 81 -6.47 2.32 -10.14
CA ALA A 81 -6.99 2.91 -8.92
C ALA A 81 -5.85 3.21 -7.95
N ALA A 82 -5.59 4.50 -7.68
CA ALA A 82 -4.51 4.95 -6.81
C ALA A 82 -5.10 5.53 -5.52
N LEU A 83 -4.82 4.86 -4.39
CA LEU A 83 -5.37 5.19 -3.07
C LEU A 83 -4.63 6.37 -2.43
N ASP A 84 -5.37 7.28 -1.81
CA ASP A 84 -4.85 8.14 -0.75
C ASP A 84 -5.05 7.45 0.61
N CYS A 85 -3.97 7.19 1.34
CA CYS A 85 -4.07 6.66 2.70
C CYS A 85 -4.70 7.68 3.63
N ARG A 86 -5.62 7.22 4.51
CA ARG A 86 -6.30 8.09 5.45
C ARG A 86 -5.34 8.84 6.38
N GLY A 87 -5.63 10.11 6.63
CA GLY A 87 -4.89 10.94 7.57
C GLY A 87 -3.47 11.31 7.15
N GLN A 88 -3.06 11.00 5.90
CA GLN A 88 -1.75 11.36 5.33
C GLN A 88 -1.86 12.55 4.37
N GLY A 89 -0.93 12.73 3.44
CA GLY A 89 -0.83 13.90 2.57
C GLY A 89 -1.92 14.06 1.51
N GLY A 90 -2.83 13.09 1.37
CA GLY A 90 -3.89 13.08 0.38
C GLY A 90 -5.24 13.60 0.90
N ARG A 91 -6.32 13.16 0.25
CA ARG A 91 -7.71 13.64 0.45
C ARG A 91 -8.58 12.70 1.29
N SER A 92 -8.05 11.55 1.75
CA SER A 92 -8.76 10.61 2.60
C SER A 92 -8.79 11.10 4.05
N GLU A 93 -9.97 10.94 4.68
CA GLU A 93 -10.20 11.36 6.06
C GLU A 93 -9.80 10.26 7.05
N ASP A 94 -9.28 10.68 8.21
CA ASP A 94 -9.15 9.83 9.37
C ASP A 94 -10.27 10.14 10.36
N THR A 95 -10.96 9.11 10.84
CA THR A 95 -12.03 9.23 11.85
C THR A 95 -11.54 8.89 13.26
N GLY A 96 -10.23 8.78 13.46
CA GLY A 96 -9.61 8.40 14.74
C GLY A 96 -9.50 9.53 15.79
N GLY A 97 -10.30 10.59 15.67
CA GLY A 97 -10.31 11.72 16.61
C GLY A 97 -9.30 12.83 16.28
N VAL A 98 -8.54 12.69 15.19
CA VAL A 98 -7.65 13.76 14.68
C VAL A 98 -8.33 14.46 13.52
N VAL A 99 -8.44 15.78 13.60
CA VAL A 99 -8.98 16.62 12.53
C VAL A 99 -7.85 17.03 11.60
N GLY A 100 -8.02 16.76 10.29
CA GLY A 100 -7.04 17.06 9.25
C GLY A 100 -6.01 15.96 9.04
N ASN A 101 -4.94 16.30 8.32
CA ASN A 101 -3.87 15.40 7.94
C ASN A 101 -2.63 15.61 8.82
N THR A 102 -1.83 14.56 8.98
CA THR A 102 -0.55 14.59 9.69
C THR A 102 0.56 14.02 8.79
N LEU A 103 1.80 14.43 9.05
CA LEU A 103 2.96 13.96 8.30
C LEU A 103 3.70 12.82 9.00
N GLU A 104 3.43 12.62 10.29
CA GLU A 104 4.09 11.62 11.14
C GLU A 104 3.08 11.00 12.10
N GLY A 105 3.48 9.94 12.81
CA GLY A 105 2.69 9.27 13.82
C GLY A 105 1.75 8.19 13.28
N HIS A 106 1.91 7.77 12.03
CA HIS A 106 0.97 6.85 11.40
C HIS A 106 1.12 5.40 11.89
N ILE A 107 2.31 5.00 12.35
CA ILE A 107 2.56 3.68 12.92
C ILE A 107 2.06 3.62 14.37
N VAL A 108 2.38 4.64 15.17
CA VAL A 108 2.13 4.64 16.62
C VAL A 108 0.70 5.04 17.01
N ARG A 109 -0.06 5.63 16.10
CA ARG A 109 -1.43 6.06 16.39
C ARG A 109 -2.33 4.86 16.67
N GLY A 110 -2.88 4.82 17.89
CA GLY A 110 -3.72 3.71 18.38
C GLY A 110 -2.93 2.58 19.05
N LEU A 111 -1.60 2.73 19.22
CA LEU A 111 -0.71 1.69 19.74
C LEU A 111 -0.97 1.35 21.23
N ASP A 112 -1.42 2.32 22.03
CA ASP A 112 -1.75 2.11 23.45
C ASP A 112 -3.13 1.51 23.70
N GLY A 113 -3.90 1.31 22.65
CA GLY A 113 -5.29 0.87 22.75
C GLY A 113 -5.52 -0.56 22.28
N ASN A 114 -6.74 -0.79 21.82
CA ASN A 114 -7.09 -2.03 21.14
C ASN A 114 -6.40 -2.06 19.76
N PRO A 115 -5.80 -3.17 19.30
CA PRO A 115 -5.25 -3.31 17.95
C PRO A 115 -6.23 -2.91 16.84
N ASP A 116 -7.54 -3.04 17.10
CA ASP A 116 -8.60 -2.60 16.20
C ASP A 116 -8.63 -1.08 15.98
N ASP A 117 -7.99 -0.29 16.84
CA ASP A 117 -7.95 1.17 16.78
C ASP A 117 -6.71 1.72 16.06
N MET A 118 -5.75 0.86 15.73
CA MET A 118 -4.53 1.28 15.05
C MET A 118 -4.82 1.87 13.66
N LEU A 119 -4.30 3.07 13.41
CA LEU A 119 -4.46 3.76 12.12
C LEU A 119 -3.93 2.91 10.96
N MET A 120 -2.75 2.30 11.11
CA MET A 120 -2.14 1.50 10.05
C MET A 120 -3.00 0.27 9.70
N ARG A 121 -3.67 -0.34 10.68
CA ARG A 121 -4.64 -1.41 10.43
C ARG A 121 -5.81 -0.92 9.57
N HIS A 122 -6.32 0.27 9.85
CA HIS A 122 -7.40 0.84 9.03
C HIS A 122 -6.93 1.11 7.60
N ILE A 123 -5.71 1.62 7.42
CA ILE A 123 -5.12 1.85 6.09
C ILE A 123 -5.01 0.52 5.32
N MET A 124 -4.49 -0.54 5.96
CA MET A 124 -4.41 -1.87 5.33
C MET A 124 -5.79 -2.41 4.92
N LEU A 125 -6.80 -2.23 5.76
CA LEU A 125 -8.17 -2.64 5.44
C LEU A 125 -8.79 -1.82 4.30
N ASP A 126 -8.47 -0.51 4.21
CA ASP A 126 -8.92 0.33 3.10
C ASP A 126 -8.31 -0.13 1.76
N THR A 127 -7.07 -0.63 1.74
CA THR A 127 -6.48 -1.21 0.52
C THR A 127 -7.29 -2.42 0.02
N ALA A 128 -7.67 -3.30 0.94
CA ALA A 128 -8.47 -4.48 0.61
C ALA A 128 -9.90 -4.10 0.17
N GLN A 129 -10.46 -3.05 0.77
CA GLN A 129 -11.77 -2.55 0.38
C GLN A 129 -11.73 -1.93 -1.03
N LEU A 130 -10.69 -1.14 -1.34
CA LEU A 130 -10.47 -0.63 -2.70
C LEU A 130 -10.34 -1.78 -3.70
N ALA A 131 -9.58 -2.83 -3.35
CA ALA A 131 -9.44 -4.02 -4.19
C ALA A 131 -10.80 -4.69 -4.46
N GLY A 132 -11.62 -4.85 -3.42
CA GLY A 132 -12.99 -5.39 -3.54
C GLY A 132 -13.88 -4.54 -4.44
N ILE A 133 -13.82 -3.20 -4.33
CA ILE A 133 -14.55 -2.28 -5.20
C ILE A 133 -14.12 -2.46 -6.66
N VAL A 134 -12.81 -2.46 -6.93
CA VAL A 134 -12.27 -2.62 -8.29
C VAL A 134 -12.63 -3.98 -8.87
N LEU A 135 -12.53 -5.06 -8.09
CA LEU A 135 -12.94 -6.41 -8.50
C LEU A 135 -14.44 -6.52 -8.84
N SER A 136 -15.28 -5.67 -8.25
CA SER A 136 -16.72 -5.65 -8.50
C SER A 136 -17.13 -4.85 -9.74
N MET A 137 -16.23 -4.08 -10.34
CA MET A 137 -16.51 -3.31 -11.55
C MET A 137 -16.76 -4.24 -12.73
N GLU A 138 -17.86 -4.00 -13.46
CA GLU A 138 -18.27 -4.86 -14.59
C GLU A 138 -17.18 -4.96 -15.67
N GLU A 139 -16.44 -3.88 -15.91
CA GLU A 139 -15.39 -3.80 -16.91
C GLU A 139 -14.06 -4.43 -16.47
N VAL A 140 -13.91 -4.87 -15.22
CA VAL A 140 -12.65 -5.50 -14.72
C VAL A 140 -12.65 -7.00 -14.97
N ASP A 141 -11.52 -7.54 -15.45
CA ASP A 141 -11.23 -8.97 -15.43
C ASP A 141 -10.71 -9.36 -14.03
N PRO A 142 -11.51 -10.09 -13.23
CA PRO A 142 -11.12 -10.43 -11.85
C PRO A 142 -9.92 -11.37 -11.77
N ARG A 143 -9.48 -11.95 -12.89
CA ARG A 143 -8.26 -12.78 -12.99
C ARG A 143 -7.02 -11.97 -13.32
N ARG A 144 -7.15 -10.65 -13.48
CA ARG A 144 -6.09 -9.73 -13.88
C ARG A 144 -6.17 -8.44 -13.07
N VAL A 145 -6.17 -8.59 -11.75
CA VAL A 145 -6.10 -7.46 -10.80
C VAL A 145 -4.76 -7.53 -10.06
N MET A 146 -3.98 -6.47 -10.17
CA MET A 146 -2.62 -6.38 -9.71
C MET A 146 -2.45 -5.22 -8.73
N ALA A 147 -1.33 -5.23 -7.99
CA ALA A 147 -0.99 -4.16 -7.05
C ALA A 147 0.50 -3.80 -7.12
N CYS A 148 0.82 -2.52 -6.92
CA CYS A 148 2.21 -2.06 -6.82
C CYS A 148 2.34 -0.84 -5.91
N GLY A 149 3.57 -0.59 -5.46
CA GLY A 149 3.94 0.58 -4.68
C GLY A 149 5.34 0.46 -4.13
N GLY A 150 5.91 1.57 -3.70
CA GLY A 150 7.23 1.64 -3.06
C GLY A 150 7.13 2.03 -1.59
N SER A 151 8.09 1.62 -0.77
CA SER A 151 8.16 1.95 0.65
C SER A 151 6.89 1.55 1.40
N GLN A 152 6.19 2.46 2.05
CA GLN A 152 4.86 2.18 2.62
C GLN A 152 3.93 1.54 1.57
N GLY A 153 3.94 2.05 0.33
CA GLY A 153 3.16 1.48 -0.76
C GLY A 153 3.54 0.03 -1.07
N GLY A 154 4.81 -0.34 -0.91
CA GLY A 154 5.28 -1.72 -1.02
C GLY A 154 4.70 -2.62 0.07
N GLY A 155 4.75 -2.18 1.34
CA GLY A 155 4.11 -2.88 2.45
C GLY A 155 2.59 -2.99 2.29
N LEU A 156 1.93 -1.92 1.83
CA LEU A 156 0.50 -1.92 1.53
C LEU A 156 0.14 -2.83 0.35
N THR A 157 1.04 -2.97 -0.64
CA THR A 157 0.89 -3.94 -1.74
C THR A 157 0.85 -5.37 -1.20
N LEU A 158 1.76 -5.72 -0.28
CA LEU A 158 1.77 -7.03 0.39
C LEU A 158 0.51 -7.23 1.24
N ALA A 159 0.15 -6.23 2.06
CA ALA A 159 -1.03 -6.29 2.93
C ALA A 159 -2.33 -6.43 2.12
N CYS A 160 -2.49 -5.64 1.05
CA CYS A 160 -3.65 -5.71 0.16
C CYS A 160 -3.84 -7.13 -0.40
N ALA A 161 -2.78 -7.73 -0.95
CA ALA A 161 -2.86 -9.07 -1.54
C ALA A 161 -3.03 -10.19 -0.51
N ALA A 162 -2.56 -9.99 0.71
CA ALA A 162 -2.79 -10.93 1.81
C ALA A 162 -4.26 -10.88 2.31
N LEU A 163 -4.90 -9.71 2.23
CA LEU A 163 -6.28 -9.47 2.64
C LEU A 163 -7.29 -9.74 1.52
N GLU A 164 -6.89 -9.56 0.25
CA GLU A 164 -7.68 -9.89 -0.95
C GLU A 164 -6.91 -10.88 -1.84
N PRO A 165 -7.10 -12.19 -1.63
CA PRO A 165 -6.33 -13.24 -2.33
C PRO A 165 -6.56 -13.32 -3.85
N LYS A 166 -7.50 -12.53 -4.40
CA LYS A 166 -7.73 -12.43 -5.85
C LYS A 166 -6.75 -11.50 -6.56
N ILE A 167 -5.89 -10.80 -5.83
CA ILE A 167 -4.79 -10.05 -6.44
C ILE A 167 -3.80 -11.06 -7.04
N THR A 168 -3.56 -10.94 -8.34
CA THR A 168 -2.86 -11.98 -9.12
C THR A 168 -1.37 -11.71 -9.29
N ARG A 169 -0.94 -10.45 -9.29
CA ARG A 169 0.47 -10.05 -9.33
C ARG A 169 0.75 -8.84 -8.46
N LEU A 170 1.94 -8.83 -7.89
CA LEU A 170 2.39 -7.79 -6.97
C LEU A 170 3.80 -7.33 -7.34
N ALA A 171 4.00 -6.01 -7.42
CA ALA A 171 5.32 -5.42 -7.61
C ALA A 171 5.65 -4.45 -6.44
N PRO A 172 5.91 -4.97 -5.21
CA PRO A 172 6.39 -4.16 -4.11
C PRO A 172 7.87 -3.76 -4.32
N CYS A 173 8.20 -2.49 -4.11
CA CYS A 173 9.57 -1.98 -4.11
C CYS A 173 9.97 -1.61 -2.68
N PHE A 174 11.13 -2.08 -2.22
CA PHE A 174 11.65 -1.85 -0.85
C PHE A 174 10.54 -1.68 0.20
N PRO A 175 9.73 -2.74 0.44
CA PRO A 175 8.54 -2.62 1.28
C PRO A 175 8.87 -2.21 2.72
N PHE A 176 8.24 -1.11 3.17
CA PHE A 176 8.12 -0.68 4.55
C PHE A 176 7.06 -1.51 5.28
N LEU A 177 6.85 -1.32 6.56
CA LEU A 177 5.86 -2.03 7.39
C LEU A 177 6.17 -3.53 7.54
N CYS A 178 7.45 -3.89 7.54
CA CYS A 178 7.93 -5.25 7.70
C CYS A 178 8.91 -5.31 8.87
N ASP A 179 8.70 -6.25 9.80
CA ASP A 179 9.58 -6.57 10.91
C ASP A 179 10.04 -5.36 11.73
N TYR A 180 9.07 -4.67 12.34
CA TYR A 180 9.31 -3.48 13.16
C TYR A 180 10.30 -3.72 14.29
N GLN A 181 10.27 -4.91 14.92
CA GLN A 181 11.18 -5.27 15.98
C GLN A 181 12.62 -5.36 15.46
N ARG A 182 12.82 -5.89 14.26
CA ARG A 182 14.14 -5.99 13.64
C ARG A 182 14.77 -4.62 13.40
N VAL A 183 14.00 -3.63 12.95
CA VAL A 183 14.49 -2.24 12.78
C VAL A 183 14.93 -1.67 14.13
N TRP A 184 14.16 -1.89 15.18
CA TRP A 184 14.47 -1.48 16.54
C TRP A 184 15.77 -2.11 17.05
N GLU A 185 15.91 -3.43 16.92
CA GLU A 185 17.10 -4.19 17.36
C GLU A 185 18.38 -3.82 16.58
N MET A 186 18.24 -3.37 15.33
CA MET A 186 19.38 -2.94 14.51
C MET A 186 19.81 -1.49 14.76
N ASP A 187 19.10 -0.75 15.60
CA ASP A 187 19.30 0.68 15.84
C ASP A 187 19.28 1.53 14.54
N LEU A 188 18.54 1.08 13.54
CA LEU A 188 18.33 1.76 12.26
C LEU A 188 17.00 2.51 12.24
N ILE A 189 16.68 3.17 13.34
CA ILE A 189 15.46 3.94 13.49
C ILE A 189 15.66 5.31 12.86
N LYS A 190 15.23 5.44 11.62
CA LYS A 190 15.34 6.65 10.82
C LYS A 190 14.04 6.91 10.09
N THR A 191 13.82 8.17 9.72
CA THR A 191 12.69 8.62 8.92
C THR A 191 11.32 8.22 9.51
N ALA A 192 10.52 7.43 8.84
CA ALA A 192 9.20 7.03 9.32
C ALA A 192 9.21 6.17 10.59
N TYR A 193 10.32 5.47 10.90
CA TYR A 193 10.46 4.73 12.15
C TYR A 193 10.85 5.60 13.36
N ASP A 194 11.26 6.87 13.18
CA ASP A 194 11.59 7.80 14.27
C ASP A 194 10.44 7.94 15.27
N GLU A 195 9.20 7.77 14.81
CA GLU A 195 8.03 7.81 15.68
C GLU A 195 8.03 6.74 16.77
N LEU A 196 8.72 5.60 16.58
CA LEU A 196 8.90 4.59 17.63
C LEU A 196 9.82 5.11 18.76
N VAL A 197 10.90 5.82 18.41
CA VAL A 197 11.79 6.45 19.38
C VAL A 197 11.01 7.51 20.17
N PHE A 198 10.27 8.37 19.48
CA PHE A 198 9.46 9.41 20.13
C PHE A 198 8.38 8.80 21.01
N TYR A 199 7.75 7.69 20.58
CA TYR A 199 6.77 6.97 21.37
C TYR A 199 7.39 6.46 22.69
N PHE A 200 8.49 5.70 22.63
CA PHE A 200 9.15 5.18 23.83
C PHE A 200 9.62 6.29 24.75
N ARG A 201 10.30 7.31 24.23
CA ARG A 201 10.78 8.45 25.04
C ARG A 201 9.66 9.19 25.75
N ARG A 202 8.48 9.27 25.18
CA ARG A 202 7.34 10.02 25.72
C ARG A 202 6.42 9.19 26.61
N PHE A 203 6.14 7.95 26.21
CA PHE A 203 5.07 7.14 26.82
C PHE A 203 5.59 5.91 27.57
N ASP A 204 6.78 5.43 27.24
CA ASP A 204 7.44 4.31 27.95
C ASP A 204 8.96 4.49 28.03
N PRO A 205 9.46 5.55 28.73
CA PRO A 205 10.89 5.91 28.73
C PRO A 205 11.80 4.89 29.40
N ARG A 206 11.24 3.88 30.05
CA ARG A 206 11.97 2.79 30.69
C ARG A 206 11.82 1.47 29.96
N HIS A 207 11.12 1.45 28.82
CA HIS A 207 10.85 0.29 27.97
C HIS A 207 10.19 -0.87 28.73
N LEU A 208 9.32 -0.56 29.70
CA LEU A 208 8.64 -1.57 30.51
C LEU A 208 7.57 -2.34 29.71
N ARG A 209 7.08 -1.74 28.63
CA ARG A 209 6.05 -2.29 27.75
C ARG A 209 6.59 -2.67 26.36
N GLU A 210 7.91 -2.71 26.17
CA GLU A 210 8.51 -2.95 24.85
C GLU A 210 7.95 -4.20 24.16
N ARG A 211 7.86 -5.32 24.89
CA ARG A 211 7.28 -6.56 24.37
C ARG A 211 5.81 -6.40 23.98
N GLU A 212 5.03 -5.67 24.76
CA GLU A 212 3.62 -5.38 24.45
C GLU A 212 3.50 -4.54 23.18
N VAL A 213 4.31 -3.47 23.07
CA VAL A 213 4.35 -2.56 21.91
C VAL A 213 4.65 -3.33 20.63
N PHE A 214 5.70 -4.17 20.59
CA PHE A 214 6.03 -4.95 19.39
C PHE A 214 5.02 -6.06 19.12
N THR A 215 4.34 -6.59 20.14
CA THR A 215 3.19 -7.50 19.95
C THR A 215 2.04 -6.77 19.23
N GLN A 216 1.72 -5.53 19.63
CA GLN A 216 0.71 -4.72 18.98
C GLN A 216 1.09 -4.37 17.53
N LEU A 217 2.33 -3.95 17.29
CA LEU A 217 2.85 -3.68 15.95
C LEU A 217 2.78 -4.92 15.05
N GLY A 218 2.92 -6.12 15.62
CA GLY A 218 2.78 -7.38 14.89
C GLY A 218 1.43 -7.54 14.16
N TYR A 219 0.35 -6.90 14.64
CA TYR A 219 -0.96 -6.92 13.94
C TYR A 219 -0.97 -6.13 12.63
N VAL A 220 -0.03 -5.21 12.45
CA VAL A 220 0.11 -4.38 11.26
C VAL A 220 1.45 -4.61 10.56
N ASP A 221 2.12 -5.70 10.85
CA ASP A 221 3.38 -6.11 10.24
C ASP A 221 3.12 -7.01 9.03
N ALA A 222 3.54 -6.57 7.86
CA ALA A 222 3.31 -7.29 6.60
C ALA A 222 3.95 -8.68 6.58
N GLN A 223 5.02 -8.94 7.36
CA GLN A 223 5.62 -10.27 7.45
C GLN A 223 4.65 -11.32 7.98
N HIS A 224 3.73 -10.95 8.88
CA HIS A 224 2.74 -11.87 9.42
C HIS A 224 1.53 -12.10 8.49
N LEU A 225 1.33 -11.19 7.55
CA LEU A 225 0.31 -11.31 6.51
C LEU A 225 0.81 -12.07 5.29
N ALA A 226 2.11 -12.02 5.00
CA ALA A 226 2.76 -12.55 3.80
C ALA A 226 2.40 -14.02 3.44
N PRO A 227 2.24 -14.98 4.40
CA PRO A 227 1.84 -16.36 4.06
C PRO A 227 0.47 -16.49 3.40
N ARG A 228 -0.37 -15.44 3.46
CA ARG A 228 -1.71 -15.41 2.87
C ARG A 228 -1.71 -14.98 1.41
N ILE A 229 -0.62 -14.42 0.91
CA ILE A 229 -0.48 -13.96 -0.47
C ILE A 229 -0.58 -15.15 -1.42
N ARG A 230 -1.40 -15.03 -2.47
CA ARG A 230 -1.60 -16.04 -3.50
C ARG A 230 -1.10 -15.61 -4.87
N GLY A 231 -0.99 -14.31 -5.12
CA GLY A 231 -0.49 -13.74 -6.36
C GLY A 231 1.01 -13.95 -6.54
N GLU A 232 1.47 -13.85 -7.78
CA GLU A 232 2.89 -13.87 -8.12
C GLU A 232 3.55 -12.54 -7.72
N VAL A 233 4.74 -12.61 -7.13
CA VAL A 233 5.44 -11.44 -6.57
C VAL A 233 6.76 -11.20 -7.27
N LEU A 234 7.00 -9.96 -7.71
CA LEU A 234 8.31 -9.46 -8.09
C LEU A 234 8.68 -8.30 -7.15
N MET A 235 9.69 -8.50 -6.29
CA MET A 235 10.10 -7.49 -5.31
C MET A 235 11.39 -6.79 -5.75
N GLY A 236 11.43 -5.45 -5.67
CA GLY A 236 12.66 -4.66 -5.80
C GLY A 236 13.28 -4.42 -4.42
N CYS A 237 14.61 -4.62 -4.29
CA CYS A 237 15.34 -4.47 -3.03
C CYS A 237 16.71 -3.83 -3.24
N GLY A 238 16.97 -2.69 -2.58
CA GLY A 238 18.31 -2.09 -2.48
C GLY A 238 19.02 -2.62 -1.24
N LEU A 239 20.28 -3.11 -1.37
CA LEU A 239 20.98 -3.70 -0.23
C LEU A 239 21.56 -2.66 0.73
N MET A 240 21.68 -1.40 0.32
CA MET A 240 22.15 -0.28 1.15
C MET A 240 20.98 0.53 1.75
N ASP A 241 19.75 -0.02 1.74
CA ASP A 241 18.57 0.65 2.26
C ASP A 241 18.59 0.67 3.80
N GLU A 242 18.79 1.86 4.37
CA GLU A 242 18.78 2.10 5.83
C GLU A 242 17.38 2.52 6.33
N THR A 243 16.47 2.90 5.44
CA THR A 243 15.09 3.25 5.80
C THR A 243 14.22 2.01 5.93
N CYS A 244 14.28 1.13 4.91
CA CYS A 244 13.64 -0.18 4.93
C CYS A 244 14.73 -1.25 4.83
N PRO A 245 15.41 -1.61 5.93
CA PRO A 245 16.57 -2.48 5.86
C PRO A 245 16.27 -3.79 5.12
N PRO A 246 17.17 -4.29 4.26
CA PRO A 246 16.95 -5.49 3.47
C PRO A 246 16.49 -6.70 4.30
N SER A 247 17.04 -6.86 5.50
CA SER A 247 16.66 -7.97 6.39
C SER A 247 15.18 -7.94 6.76
N THR A 248 14.57 -6.74 6.89
CA THR A 248 13.14 -6.60 7.18
C THR A 248 12.28 -6.88 5.95
N GLN A 249 12.73 -6.46 4.78
CA GLN A 249 12.08 -6.78 3.50
C GLN A 249 12.07 -8.29 3.27
N PHE A 250 13.21 -8.95 3.51
CA PHE A 250 13.34 -10.42 3.41
C PHE A 250 12.56 -11.17 4.49
N ALA A 251 12.28 -10.58 5.65
CA ALA A 251 11.41 -11.18 6.67
C ALA A 251 10.00 -11.42 6.11
N ALA A 252 9.45 -10.48 5.35
CA ALA A 252 8.19 -10.66 4.66
C ALA A 252 8.33 -11.55 3.41
N TYR A 253 9.33 -11.28 2.56
CA TYR A 253 9.55 -12.03 1.32
C TYR A 253 9.68 -13.53 1.56
N ASN A 254 10.48 -13.96 2.54
CA ASN A 254 10.71 -15.38 2.82
C ASN A 254 9.44 -16.12 3.24
N LYS A 255 8.48 -15.44 3.84
CA LYS A 255 7.19 -16.01 4.28
C LYS A 255 6.15 -16.11 3.16
N ILE A 256 6.36 -15.47 2.01
CA ILE A 256 5.50 -15.62 0.84
C ILE A 256 5.68 -17.04 0.29
N THR A 257 4.58 -17.76 0.11
CA THR A 257 4.58 -19.16 -0.37
C THR A 257 4.19 -19.30 -1.84
N SER A 258 3.61 -18.25 -2.44
CA SER A 258 3.31 -18.22 -3.88
C SER A 258 4.59 -17.99 -4.69
N LYS A 259 4.47 -18.11 -6.03
CA LYS A 259 5.58 -17.81 -6.93
C LYS A 259 6.10 -16.40 -6.67
N LYS A 260 7.42 -16.27 -6.48
CA LYS A 260 8.06 -15.01 -6.14
C LYS A 260 9.47 -14.94 -6.72
N ASP A 261 9.87 -13.72 -7.03
CA ASP A 261 11.24 -13.38 -7.43
C ASP A 261 11.63 -12.04 -6.81
N VAL A 262 12.94 -11.75 -6.74
CA VAL A 262 13.49 -10.52 -6.22
C VAL A 262 14.59 -9.97 -7.11
N VAL A 263 14.51 -8.67 -7.41
CA VAL A 263 15.56 -7.93 -8.12
C VAL A 263 16.38 -7.18 -7.09
N ILE A 264 17.65 -7.55 -6.99
CA ILE A 264 18.58 -7.00 -6.00
C ILE A 264 19.43 -5.91 -6.65
N TYR A 265 19.52 -4.76 -5.98
CA TYR A 265 20.37 -3.62 -6.34
C TYR A 265 21.44 -3.44 -5.26
N PRO A 266 22.67 -3.97 -5.46
CA PRO A 266 23.67 -4.05 -4.39
C PRO A 266 24.09 -2.71 -3.78
N ASP A 267 24.16 -1.66 -4.60
CA ASP A 267 24.70 -0.35 -4.22
C ASP A 267 23.64 0.73 -3.99
N PHE A 268 22.34 0.35 -4.01
CA PHE A 268 21.23 1.28 -3.86
C PHE A 268 20.66 1.27 -2.45
N GLY A 269 20.34 2.46 -1.94
CA GLY A 269 19.62 2.70 -0.70
C GLY A 269 18.12 2.82 -0.89
N HIS A 270 17.47 3.66 -0.06
CA HIS A 270 16.03 3.97 -0.16
C HIS A 270 15.78 5.06 -1.21
N GLU A 271 15.93 4.71 -2.45
CA GLU A 271 15.93 5.64 -3.58
C GLU A 271 15.29 5.00 -4.83
N ASN A 272 15.20 5.76 -5.93
CA ASN A 272 14.69 5.21 -7.18
C ASN A 272 15.67 4.16 -7.75
N LEU A 273 15.28 2.91 -7.74
CA LEU A 273 16.07 1.80 -8.28
C LEU A 273 16.05 1.85 -9.80
N SER A 274 17.23 2.03 -10.42
CA SER A 274 17.37 2.20 -11.87
C SER A 274 16.81 1.01 -12.65
N GLY A 275 15.89 1.27 -13.58
CA GLY A 275 15.22 0.24 -14.40
C GLY A 275 14.12 -0.55 -13.68
N TRP A 276 13.90 -0.34 -12.38
CA TRP A 276 12.86 -1.06 -11.62
C TRP A 276 11.46 -0.81 -12.21
N ASN A 277 11.13 0.44 -12.55
CA ASN A 277 9.81 0.77 -13.05
C ASN A 277 9.49 0.05 -14.36
N ASP A 278 10.47 -0.11 -15.25
CA ASP A 278 10.31 -0.85 -16.50
C ASP A 278 10.12 -2.37 -16.25
N LEU A 279 10.87 -2.93 -15.31
CA LEU A 279 10.73 -4.34 -14.91
C LEU A 279 9.36 -4.60 -14.28
N ALA A 280 8.95 -3.77 -13.33
CA ALA A 280 7.65 -3.87 -12.67
C ALA A 280 6.49 -3.71 -13.67
N PHE A 281 6.57 -2.72 -14.56
CA PHE A 281 5.59 -2.50 -15.63
C PHE A 281 5.47 -3.73 -16.53
N THR A 282 6.61 -4.27 -17.01
CA THR A 282 6.64 -5.46 -17.87
C THR A 282 6.07 -6.68 -17.17
N PHE A 283 6.43 -6.90 -15.89
CA PHE A 283 5.93 -7.98 -15.06
C PHE A 283 4.40 -7.88 -14.85
N LEU A 284 3.89 -6.71 -14.49
CA LEU A 284 2.47 -6.49 -14.27
C LEU A 284 1.65 -6.62 -15.56
N ARG A 285 2.23 -6.27 -16.71
CA ARG A 285 1.59 -6.34 -18.03
C ARG A 285 1.58 -7.77 -18.61
N SER A 286 2.50 -8.64 -18.20
CA SER A 286 2.62 -9.98 -18.77
C SER A 286 1.31 -10.78 -18.59
N ARG A 287 0.97 -11.65 -19.57
CA ARG A 287 -0.27 -12.46 -19.58
C ARG A 287 -0.14 -13.71 -18.74
#